data_154688c2b6dd998af4126f7dca5baab5
#
_entry.id   154688c2b6dd998af4126f7dca5baab5
#
_cell.length_a   1.000
_cell.length_b   1.000
_cell.length_c   1.000
_cell.angle_alpha   90.00
_cell.angle_beta   90.00
_cell.angle_gamma   90.00
#
_symmetry.space_group_name_H-M   'P 1'
#
loop_
_entity.id
_entity.type
_entity.pdbx_description
1 polymer ?
#
loop_
_entity_poly.entity_id
_entity_poly.type
_entity_poly.pdbx_seq_one_letter_code
_entity_poly.pdbx_strand_id
1 'polypeptide(L)'
;MDSSVTVKKPVIISAWICAGKTYLTKKYSNTIELPSGDYKYILTEQQKAVVNKESLKSTKRVINPAWPNNYYDAIFREAKNGAHDIVLIAPCMPFKEMRDYGINFMLAYPDPSCKDEYVERARSRGANEDFIKRIQTNIGIDFEEFLIQPNEKIVIQPGEYLEDALLRSSILNI
;
A
#
# COMPACT_ATOMS: atom_id res chain seq x y z
N MET A 1 -22.97 20.79 28.00
CA MET A 1 -21.56 20.73 27.59
C MET A 1 -21.45 19.64 26.57
N ASP A 2 -21.48 20.02 25.29
CA ASP A 2 -21.47 19.09 24.16
C ASP A 2 -20.00 18.73 23.90
N SER A 3 -19.57 17.57 24.39
CA SER A 3 -18.23 17.04 24.09
C SER A 3 -18.30 16.48 22.68
N SER A 4 -18.04 17.33 21.69
CA SER A 4 -17.80 16.90 20.32
C SER A 4 -16.60 15.96 20.31
N VAL A 5 -16.86 14.65 20.24
CA VAL A 5 -15.83 13.64 19.99
C VAL A 5 -15.31 13.92 18.58
N THR A 6 -14.16 14.56 18.48
CA THR A 6 -13.46 14.74 17.22
C THR A 6 -12.95 13.36 16.78
N VAL A 7 -13.71 12.68 15.93
CA VAL A 7 -13.25 11.43 15.30
C VAL A 7 -12.05 11.82 14.42
N LYS A 8 -10.86 11.43 14.86
CA LYS A 8 -9.63 11.62 14.08
C LYS A 8 -9.80 10.83 12.78
N LYS A 9 -9.79 11.53 11.65
CA LYS A 9 -9.86 10.86 10.34
C LYS A 9 -8.62 10.00 10.15
N PRO A 10 -8.74 8.74 9.72
CA PRO A 10 -7.59 7.91 9.45
C PRO A 10 -6.71 8.50 8.33
N VAL A 11 -5.42 8.29 8.45
CA VAL A 11 -4.45 8.63 7.42
C VAL A 11 -4.39 7.48 6.42
N ILE A 12 -4.72 7.75 5.15
CA ILE A 12 -4.60 6.77 4.07
C ILE A 12 -3.22 6.94 3.43
N ILE A 13 -2.46 5.86 3.31
CA ILE A 13 -1.10 5.89 2.77
C ILE A 13 -0.98 4.88 1.63
N SER A 14 -0.77 5.38 0.42
CA SER A 14 -0.36 4.56 -0.72
C SER A 14 1.15 4.34 -0.64
N ALA A 15 1.54 3.17 -0.15
CA ALA A 15 2.93 2.85 0.07
C ALA A 15 3.45 1.86 -0.99
N TRP A 16 4.67 2.10 -1.46
CA TRP A 16 5.30 1.33 -2.51
C TRP A 16 5.45 -0.16 -2.13
N ILE A 17 5.70 -1.00 -3.13
CA ILE A 17 5.86 -2.45 -2.93
C ILE A 17 7.09 -2.73 -2.04
N CYS A 18 7.06 -3.81 -1.26
CA CYS A 18 8.13 -4.21 -0.33
C CYS A 18 8.52 -3.16 0.75
N ALA A 19 7.71 -2.12 0.96
CA ALA A 19 7.97 -1.09 1.97
C ALA A 19 7.75 -1.56 3.43
N GLY A 20 7.13 -2.73 3.66
CA GLY A 20 6.89 -3.26 5.01
C GLY A 20 5.47 -3.08 5.54
N LYS A 21 4.48 -2.82 4.68
CA LYS A 21 3.06 -2.66 5.07
C LYS A 21 2.53 -3.76 5.96
N THR A 22 2.70 -5.01 5.55
CA THR A 22 2.20 -6.19 6.29
C THR A 22 2.89 -6.36 7.65
N TYR A 23 4.15 -5.96 7.78
CA TYR A 23 4.82 -5.95 9.07
C TYR A 23 4.17 -4.93 10.02
N LEU A 24 3.89 -3.74 9.50
CA LEU A 24 3.30 -2.64 10.24
C LEU A 24 1.93 -3.04 10.84
N THR A 25 1.07 -3.67 10.04
CA THR A 25 -0.26 -4.11 10.49
C THR A 25 -0.22 -5.27 11.50
N LYS A 26 0.85 -6.06 11.50
CA LYS A 26 1.05 -7.09 12.54
C LYS A 26 1.53 -6.50 13.86
N LYS A 27 2.26 -5.40 13.81
CA LYS A 27 2.85 -4.76 14.99
C LYS A 27 1.88 -3.76 15.65
N TYR A 28 1.10 -3.04 14.87
CA TYR A 28 0.21 -1.97 15.35
C TYR A 28 -1.25 -2.29 15.05
N SER A 29 -2.03 -2.54 16.09
CA SER A 29 -3.45 -2.93 15.97
C SER A 29 -4.36 -1.83 15.42
N ASN A 30 -3.90 -0.57 15.45
CA ASN A 30 -4.60 0.58 14.89
C ASN A 30 -4.26 0.84 13.40
N THR A 31 -3.61 -0.12 12.74
CA THR A 31 -3.28 -0.06 11.32
C THR A 31 -3.93 -1.21 10.54
N ILE A 32 -4.35 -0.94 9.31
CA ILE A 32 -4.89 -1.96 8.40
C ILE A 32 -4.23 -1.84 7.03
N GLU A 33 -3.99 -2.97 6.36
CA GLU A 33 -3.61 -3.02 4.96
C GLU A 33 -4.78 -3.53 4.13
N LEU A 34 -5.09 -2.85 3.03
CA LEU A 34 -6.05 -3.27 2.01
C LEU A 34 -5.27 -3.69 0.75
N PRO A 35 -4.88 -4.97 0.61
CA PRO A 35 -4.15 -5.43 -0.55
C PRO A 35 -5.02 -5.40 -1.80
N SER A 36 -4.60 -4.71 -2.85
CA SER A 36 -5.38 -4.57 -4.09
C SER A 36 -5.73 -5.92 -4.75
N GLY A 37 -4.90 -6.93 -4.56
CA GLY A 37 -5.12 -8.27 -5.10
C GLY A 37 -6.40 -8.94 -4.59
N ASP A 38 -6.79 -8.64 -3.35
CA ASP A 38 -8.00 -9.20 -2.73
C ASP A 38 -9.30 -8.62 -3.34
N TYR A 39 -9.20 -7.49 -4.02
CA TYR A 39 -10.31 -6.81 -4.68
C TYR A 39 -10.28 -6.98 -6.19
N LYS A 40 -9.07 -7.03 -6.78
CA LYS A 40 -8.85 -7.09 -8.22
C LYS A 40 -9.23 -8.44 -8.81
N TYR A 41 -9.08 -9.53 -8.07
CA TYR A 41 -9.26 -10.88 -8.61
C TYR A 41 -10.36 -11.64 -7.88
N ILE A 42 -11.11 -12.42 -8.65
CA ILE A 42 -11.98 -13.47 -8.13
C ILE A 42 -11.14 -14.73 -7.99
N LEU A 43 -10.94 -15.19 -6.76
CA LEU A 43 -10.19 -16.41 -6.48
C LEU A 43 -11.14 -17.62 -6.41
N THR A 44 -10.73 -18.73 -7.02
CA THR A 44 -11.39 -20.03 -6.84
C THR A 44 -11.17 -20.54 -5.41
N GLU A 45 -11.99 -21.49 -4.96
CA GLU A 45 -11.82 -22.09 -3.62
C GLU A 45 -10.42 -22.71 -3.45
N GLN A 46 -9.87 -23.32 -4.50
CA GLN A 46 -8.50 -23.85 -4.49
C GLN A 46 -7.46 -22.74 -4.32
N GLN A 47 -7.64 -21.61 -5.00
CA GLN A 47 -6.75 -20.44 -4.89
C GLN A 47 -6.85 -19.77 -3.51
N LYS A 48 -8.04 -19.73 -2.91
CA LYS A 48 -8.24 -19.21 -1.55
C LYS A 48 -7.53 -20.04 -0.49
N ALA A 49 -7.44 -21.36 -0.69
CA ALA A 49 -6.78 -22.29 0.21
C ALA A 49 -5.24 -22.20 0.17
N VAL A 50 -4.65 -21.47 -0.80
CA VAL A 50 -3.21 -21.33 -0.93
C VAL A 50 -2.66 -20.41 0.16
N VAL A 51 -1.81 -20.96 1.03
CA VAL A 51 -1.20 -20.24 2.16
C VAL A 51 -0.23 -19.16 1.69
N ASN A 52 0.55 -19.44 0.64
CA ASN A 52 1.49 -18.46 0.08
C ASN A 52 0.85 -17.72 -1.10
N LYS A 53 0.29 -16.54 -0.83
CA LYS A 53 -0.35 -15.69 -1.84
C LYS A 53 0.62 -15.23 -2.96
N GLU A 54 1.93 -15.26 -2.75
CA GLU A 54 2.92 -14.93 -3.79
C GLU A 54 2.87 -15.95 -4.95
N SER A 55 2.62 -17.23 -4.65
CA SER A 55 2.49 -18.28 -5.68
C SER A 55 1.29 -18.06 -6.60
N LEU A 56 0.26 -17.34 -6.14
CA LEU A 56 -0.90 -17.01 -6.97
C LEU A 56 -0.58 -16.00 -8.08
N LYS A 57 0.50 -15.25 -7.95
CA LYS A 57 0.89 -14.24 -8.96
C LYS A 57 1.28 -14.86 -10.30
N SER A 58 1.73 -16.11 -10.30
CA SER A 58 2.05 -16.89 -11.50
C SER A 58 0.85 -17.66 -12.08
N THR A 59 -0.30 -17.66 -11.40
CA THR A 59 -1.49 -18.38 -11.87
C THR A 59 -2.43 -17.47 -12.66
N LYS A 60 -3.20 -18.06 -13.61
CA LYS A 60 -4.27 -17.34 -14.31
C LYS A 60 -5.37 -16.98 -13.31
N ARG A 61 -5.66 -15.69 -13.17
CA ARG A 61 -6.70 -15.18 -12.29
C ARG A 61 -7.75 -14.40 -13.09
N VAL A 62 -9.00 -14.48 -12.66
CA VAL A 62 -10.10 -13.75 -13.26
C VAL A 62 -10.19 -12.37 -12.62
N ILE A 63 -10.21 -11.33 -13.45
CA ILE A 63 -10.39 -9.95 -12.95
C ILE A 63 -11.84 -9.79 -12.49
N ASN A 64 -12.03 -9.22 -11.31
CA ASN A 64 -13.34 -8.90 -10.77
C ASN A 64 -13.98 -7.77 -11.61
N PRO A 65 -15.18 -7.96 -12.17
CA PRO A 65 -15.86 -6.93 -12.95
C PRO A 65 -16.11 -5.62 -12.19
N ALA A 66 -16.19 -5.68 -10.86
CA ALA A 66 -16.35 -4.50 -10.01
C ALA A 66 -15.04 -3.71 -9.79
N TRP A 67 -13.90 -4.22 -10.24
CA TRP A 67 -12.61 -3.53 -10.16
C TRP A 67 -12.57 -2.33 -11.13
N PRO A 68 -12.07 -1.16 -10.73
CA PRO A 68 -11.44 -0.82 -9.43
C PRO A 68 -12.41 -0.28 -8.37
N ASN A 69 -13.70 -0.06 -8.69
CA ASN A 69 -14.66 0.60 -7.82
C ASN A 69 -14.84 -0.11 -6.46
N ASN A 70 -14.87 -1.44 -6.46
CA ASN A 70 -14.94 -2.22 -5.22
C ASN A 70 -13.76 -1.95 -4.26
N TYR A 71 -12.60 -1.62 -4.81
CA TYR A 71 -11.42 -1.25 -4.02
C TYR A 71 -11.53 0.16 -3.46
N TYR A 72 -11.97 1.12 -4.28
CA TYR A 72 -12.23 2.49 -3.85
C TYR A 72 -13.30 2.53 -2.75
N ASP A 73 -14.38 1.78 -2.91
CA ASP A 73 -15.43 1.65 -1.89
C ASP A 73 -14.89 1.08 -0.58
N ALA A 74 -14.00 0.10 -0.64
CA ALA A 74 -13.38 -0.48 0.56
C ALA A 74 -12.49 0.54 1.28
N ILE A 75 -11.66 1.28 0.55
CA ILE A 75 -10.81 2.34 1.10
C ILE A 75 -11.68 3.42 1.76
N PHE A 76 -12.71 3.87 1.05
CA PHE A 76 -13.61 4.92 1.52
C PHE A 76 -14.37 4.50 2.78
N ARG A 77 -14.84 3.26 2.81
CA ARG A 77 -15.56 2.68 3.96
C ARG A 77 -14.65 2.60 5.18
N GLU A 78 -13.41 2.16 5.02
CA GLU A 78 -12.44 2.07 6.10
C GLU A 78 -12.09 3.46 6.64
N ALA A 79 -11.87 4.42 5.73
CA ALA A 79 -11.63 5.81 6.09
C ALA A 79 -12.80 6.46 6.85
N LYS A 80 -14.03 6.03 6.59
CA LYS A 80 -15.25 6.57 7.21
C LYS A 80 -15.55 5.93 8.56
N ASN A 81 -15.25 4.64 8.71
CA ASN A 81 -15.57 3.88 9.93
C ASN A 81 -14.69 4.26 11.12
N GLY A 82 -13.50 4.84 10.88
CA GLY A 82 -12.60 5.29 11.95
C GLY A 82 -12.07 4.18 12.86
N ALA A 83 -12.14 2.90 12.41
CA ALA A 83 -11.70 1.76 13.21
C ALA A 83 -10.17 1.70 13.32
N HIS A 84 -9.46 2.26 12.34
CA HIS A 84 -8.00 2.29 12.30
C HIS A 84 -7.51 3.73 12.08
N ASP A 85 -6.36 4.06 12.68
CA ASP A 85 -5.73 5.38 12.51
C ASP A 85 -4.98 5.48 11.19
N ILE A 86 -4.47 4.35 10.66
CA ILE A 86 -3.69 4.26 9.43
C ILE A 86 -4.27 3.18 8.53
N VAL A 87 -4.56 3.56 7.28
CA VAL A 87 -5.01 2.65 6.22
C VAL A 87 -3.94 2.58 5.14
N LEU A 88 -3.32 1.42 4.99
CA LEU A 88 -2.26 1.18 4.01
C LEU A 88 -2.87 0.60 2.73
N ILE A 89 -2.58 1.21 1.60
CA ILE A 89 -3.08 0.79 0.30
C ILE A 89 -1.94 0.52 -0.69
N ALA A 90 -2.27 -0.22 -1.75
CA ALA A 90 -1.32 -0.55 -2.80
C ALA A 90 -1.04 0.67 -3.72
N PRO A 91 0.18 0.78 -4.27
CA PRO A 91 0.58 1.89 -5.15
C PRO A 91 0.14 1.70 -6.61
N CYS A 92 -0.69 0.71 -6.90
CA CYS A 92 -1.01 0.28 -8.27
C CYS A 92 -2.19 1.02 -8.90
N MET A 93 -2.73 2.03 -8.23
CA MET A 93 -3.91 2.76 -8.69
C MET A 93 -3.52 4.09 -9.34
N PRO A 94 -4.26 4.53 -10.38
CA PRO A 94 -4.09 5.86 -10.92
C PRO A 94 -4.42 6.92 -9.87
N PHE A 95 -3.43 7.70 -9.47
CA PHE A 95 -3.56 8.68 -8.38
C PHE A 95 -4.66 9.71 -8.64
N LYS A 96 -4.81 10.13 -9.91
CA LYS A 96 -5.86 11.08 -10.30
C LYS A 96 -7.25 10.48 -10.08
N GLU A 97 -7.48 9.24 -10.50
CA GLU A 97 -8.78 8.58 -10.33
C GLU A 97 -9.15 8.43 -8.86
N MET A 98 -8.19 8.08 -8.01
CA MET A 98 -8.42 8.00 -6.56
C MET A 98 -8.84 9.35 -5.97
N ARG A 99 -8.19 10.44 -6.38
CA ARG A 99 -8.58 11.79 -5.95
C ARG A 99 -9.95 12.18 -6.46
N ASP A 100 -10.25 11.88 -7.73
CA ASP A 100 -11.56 12.15 -8.34
C ASP A 100 -12.68 11.38 -7.64
N TYR A 101 -12.36 10.18 -7.10
CA TYR A 101 -13.28 9.40 -6.26
C TYR A 101 -13.46 9.99 -4.85
N GLY A 102 -12.69 11.00 -4.48
CA GLY A 102 -12.77 11.68 -3.19
C GLY A 102 -11.89 11.07 -2.09
N ILE A 103 -10.93 10.21 -2.46
CA ILE A 103 -9.97 9.63 -1.52
C ILE A 103 -8.81 10.61 -1.33
N ASN A 104 -8.65 11.10 -0.09
CA ASN A 104 -7.48 11.87 0.31
C ASN A 104 -6.43 10.93 0.89
N PHE A 105 -5.24 10.90 0.32
CA PHE A 105 -4.18 9.96 0.68
C PHE A 105 -2.80 10.59 0.56
N MET A 106 -1.86 10.06 1.33
CA MET A 106 -0.44 10.36 1.23
C MET A 106 0.26 9.30 0.37
N LEU A 107 1.45 9.65 -0.14
CA LEU A 107 2.31 8.74 -0.89
C LEU A 107 3.56 8.44 -0.08
N ALA A 108 3.93 7.15 0.05
CA ALA A 108 5.16 6.72 0.70
C ALA A 108 5.97 5.85 -0.26
N TYR A 109 7.06 6.41 -0.79
CA TYR A 109 7.88 5.80 -1.84
C TYR A 109 9.36 5.77 -1.44
N PRO A 110 10.11 4.75 -1.84
CA PRO A 110 11.54 4.69 -1.59
C PRO A 110 12.30 5.69 -2.46
N ASP A 111 13.34 6.28 -1.89
CA ASP A 111 14.38 6.93 -2.68
C ASP A 111 14.95 5.95 -3.70
N PRO A 112 15.20 6.36 -4.97
CA PRO A 112 15.74 5.47 -6.00
C PRO A 112 17.08 4.83 -5.66
N SER A 113 17.87 5.43 -4.77
CA SER A 113 19.11 4.83 -4.27
C SER A 113 18.90 3.54 -3.46
N CYS A 114 17.66 3.29 -2.99
CA CYS A 114 17.28 2.06 -2.30
C CYS A 114 17.09 0.85 -3.25
N LYS A 115 17.32 0.99 -4.56
CA LYS A 115 16.99 -0.03 -5.55
C LYS A 115 17.50 -1.43 -5.19
N ASP A 116 18.77 -1.55 -4.86
CA ASP A 116 19.36 -2.86 -4.55
C ASP A 116 18.78 -3.46 -3.26
N GLU A 117 18.51 -2.62 -2.27
CA GLU A 117 17.86 -3.02 -1.02
C GLU A 117 16.44 -3.57 -1.28
N TYR A 118 15.65 -2.91 -2.11
CA TYR A 118 14.29 -3.37 -2.45
C TYR A 118 14.29 -4.64 -3.31
N VAL A 119 15.29 -4.81 -4.17
CA VAL A 119 15.52 -6.06 -4.90
C VAL A 119 15.78 -7.20 -3.91
N GLU A 120 16.63 -6.98 -2.92
CA GLU A 120 16.95 -8.00 -1.92
C GLU A 120 15.74 -8.32 -1.02
N ARG A 121 14.97 -7.31 -0.62
CA ARG A 121 13.69 -7.51 0.10
C ARG A 121 12.72 -8.38 -0.69
N ALA A 122 12.63 -8.18 -2.01
CA ALA A 122 11.78 -8.98 -2.88
C ALA A 122 12.27 -10.43 -2.98
N ARG A 123 13.59 -10.64 -3.15
CA ARG A 123 14.21 -11.98 -3.18
C ARG A 123 13.95 -12.74 -1.89
N SER A 124 14.18 -12.12 -0.75
CA SER A 124 13.99 -12.70 0.58
C SER A 124 12.53 -13.14 0.82
N ARG A 125 11.58 -12.53 0.12
CA ARG A 125 10.15 -12.90 0.16
C ARG A 125 9.77 -14.00 -0.85
N GLY A 126 10.72 -14.50 -1.64
CA GLY A 126 10.47 -15.50 -2.68
C GLY A 126 9.81 -14.93 -3.94
N ALA A 127 10.01 -13.65 -4.26
CA ALA A 127 9.51 -13.07 -5.49
C ALA A 127 10.19 -13.71 -6.72
N ASN A 128 9.41 -13.85 -7.80
CA ASN A 128 9.95 -14.33 -9.07
C ASN A 128 10.80 -13.26 -9.78
N GLU A 129 11.60 -13.67 -10.74
CA GLU A 129 12.52 -12.80 -11.49
C GLU A 129 11.81 -11.67 -12.24
N ASP A 130 10.59 -11.90 -12.75
CA ASP A 130 9.82 -10.85 -13.44
C ASP A 130 9.42 -9.72 -12.47
N PHE A 131 9.08 -10.07 -11.22
CA PHE A 131 8.76 -9.09 -10.20
C PHE A 131 10.01 -8.31 -9.76
N ILE A 132 11.15 -9.00 -9.61
CA ILE A 132 12.44 -8.36 -9.30
C ILE A 132 12.82 -7.38 -10.39
N LYS A 133 12.72 -7.80 -11.67
CA LYS A 133 13.01 -6.95 -12.83
C LYS A 133 12.12 -5.71 -12.89
N ARG A 134 10.83 -5.85 -12.49
CA ARG A 134 9.92 -4.71 -12.37
C ARG A 134 10.38 -3.70 -11.32
N ILE A 135 10.86 -4.15 -10.16
CA ILE A 135 11.43 -3.27 -9.14
C ILE A 135 12.62 -2.50 -9.72
N GLN A 136 13.55 -3.22 -10.35
CA GLN A 136 14.76 -2.62 -10.92
C GLN A 136 14.46 -1.55 -11.98
N THR A 137 13.41 -1.78 -12.79
CA THR A 137 13.03 -0.87 -13.85
C THR A 137 12.21 0.32 -13.36
N ASN A 138 11.27 0.07 -12.43
CA ASN A 138 10.23 1.04 -12.13
C ASN A 138 10.55 1.94 -10.94
N ILE A 139 11.49 1.57 -10.06
CA ILE A 139 11.72 2.36 -8.82
C ILE A 139 12.00 3.84 -9.09
N GLY A 140 12.82 4.13 -10.11
CA GLY A 140 13.12 5.51 -10.50
C GLY A 140 11.94 6.20 -11.20
N ILE A 141 11.28 5.48 -12.12
CA ILE A 141 10.13 5.99 -12.90
C ILE A 141 8.97 6.30 -11.95
N ASP A 142 8.64 5.39 -11.06
CA ASP A 142 7.56 5.55 -10.08
C ASP A 142 7.89 6.69 -9.10
N PHE A 143 9.17 6.90 -8.77
CA PHE A 143 9.59 8.00 -7.92
C PHE A 143 9.47 9.37 -8.62
N GLU A 144 9.79 9.46 -9.90
CA GLU A 144 9.57 10.68 -10.68
C GLU A 144 8.07 11.01 -10.74
N GLU A 145 7.21 10.01 -10.99
CA GLU A 145 5.77 10.19 -10.95
C GLU A 145 5.28 10.62 -9.56
N PHE A 146 5.81 10.02 -8.51
CA PHE A 146 5.51 10.38 -7.12
C PHE A 146 5.85 11.86 -6.85
N LEU A 147 6.98 12.37 -7.33
CA LEU A 147 7.42 13.74 -7.07
C LEU A 147 6.46 14.79 -7.63
N ILE A 148 5.86 14.55 -8.78
CA ILE A 148 4.94 15.50 -9.44
C ILE A 148 3.51 15.48 -8.91
N GLN A 149 3.14 14.47 -8.08
CA GLN A 149 1.79 14.41 -7.51
C GLN A 149 1.56 15.54 -6.50
N PRO A 150 0.34 16.09 -6.40
CA PRO A 150 -0.01 17.12 -5.42
C PRO A 150 -0.17 16.57 -3.99
N ASN A 151 -0.18 15.28 -3.80
CA ASN A 151 -0.36 14.61 -2.52
C ASN A 151 0.79 14.90 -1.54
N GLU A 152 0.52 14.80 -0.24
CA GLU A 152 1.57 14.75 0.78
C GLU A 152 2.47 13.54 0.56
N LYS A 153 3.76 13.71 0.82
CA LYS A 153 4.80 12.76 0.44
C LYS A 153 5.67 12.36 1.62
N ILE A 154 5.98 11.07 1.66
CA ILE A 154 6.96 10.48 2.57
C ILE A 154 8.00 9.77 1.70
N VAL A 155 9.24 10.22 1.74
CA VAL A 155 10.35 9.51 1.11
C VAL A 155 10.93 8.53 2.12
N ILE A 156 10.94 7.24 1.76
CA ILE A 156 11.58 6.18 2.54
C ILE A 156 13.08 6.20 2.19
N GLN A 157 13.92 6.50 3.17
CA GLN A 157 15.35 6.64 2.99
C GLN A 157 16.06 5.27 2.95
N PRO A 158 17.32 5.19 2.45
CA PRO A 158 18.12 3.98 2.53
C PRO A 158 18.20 3.44 3.97
N GLY A 159 17.99 2.13 4.12
CA GLY A 159 17.95 1.45 5.42
C GLY A 159 16.64 1.57 6.17
N GLU A 160 15.69 2.41 5.73
CA GLU A 160 14.38 2.55 6.36
C GLU A 160 13.36 1.55 5.80
N TYR A 161 12.44 1.12 6.66
CA TYR A 161 11.13 0.60 6.28
C TYR A 161 10.06 1.70 6.40
N LEU A 162 8.85 1.40 5.96
CA LEU A 162 7.72 2.32 6.09
C LEU A 162 7.50 2.76 7.55
N GLU A 163 7.71 1.86 8.50
CA GLU A 163 7.61 2.16 9.94
C GLU A 163 8.54 3.31 10.33
N ASP A 164 9.82 3.21 9.98
CA ASP A 164 10.84 4.21 10.31
C ASP A 164 10.48 5.57 9.72
N ALA A 165 10.05 5.57 8.45
CA ALA A 165 9.64 6.78 7.76
C ALA A 165 8.39 7.43 8.39
N LEU A 166 7.41 6.64 8.86
CA LEU A 166 6.21 7.12 9.55
C LEU A 166 6.53 7.68 10.95
N LEU A 167 7.44 7.04 11.69
CA LEU A 167 7.92 7.52 12.98
C LEU A 167 8.65 8.86 12.82
N ARG A 168 9.57 8.93 11.85
CA ARG A 168 10.32 10.15 11.53
C ARG A 168 9.41 11.31 11.13
N SER A 169 8.30 11.01 10.47
CA SER A 169 7.29 11.99 10.03
C SER A 169 6.23 12.31 11.09
N SER A 170 6.33 11.74 12.30
CA SER A 170 5.36 11.89 13.40
C SER A 170 3.91 11.50 13.03
N ILE A 171 3.74 10.64 12.02
CA ILE A 171 2.44 10.07 11.63
C ILE A 171 2.11 8.87 12.52
N LEU A 172 3.12 8.04 12.80
CA LEU A 172 3.05 6.97 13.76
C LEU A 172 3.68 7.46 15.06
N ASN A 173 2.93 7.37 16.16
CA ASN A 173 3.41 7.70 17.50
C ASN A 173 3.43 6.41 18.33
N ILE A 174 4.52 6.18 19.04
CA ILE A 174 4.69 5.04 19.97
C ILE A 174 4.24 5.47 21.37
#